data_5f9f754595c30eab5293c984e25d31d7
#
_entry.id   5f9f754595c30eab5293c984e25d31d7
#
_cell.length_a   1.000
_cell.length_b   1.000
_cell.length_c   1.000
_cell.angle_alpha   90.00
_cell.angle_beta   90.00
_cell.angle_gamma   90.00
#
_symmetry.space_group_name_H-M   'P 1'
#
loop_
_entity.id
_entity.type
_entity.pdbx_description
1 polymer ?
#
loop_
_entity_poly.entity_id
_entity_poly.type
_entity_poly.pdbx_seq_one_letter_code
_entity_poly.pdbx_strand_id
1 'polypeptide(L)'
;VIATLTVLSNDLYAGGSFTNIGGVTATRIAKWDGSTWSGFGSGVSATVLGLYADGSDLYAGGSLRLAGGKSSMFIGHWNDQINFNAPKLVDPHWLSNSQFRARLYGASGLTNLIEATTNLTDWTPVWTNTSGVYDFTDTTATNYSRRFYRGKVLP
;
A
#
# COMPACT_ATOMS: atom_id res chain seq x y z
N VAL A 1 1.57 -25.91 -7.77
CA VAL A 1 2.29 -25.57 -9.01
C VAL A 1 2.30 -24.05 -9.18
N ILE A 2 3.47 -23.47 -9.49
CA ILE A 2 3.59 -22.08 -9.95
C ILE A 2 3.31 -22.07 -11.45
N ALA A 3 2.44 -21.19 -11.92
CA ALA A 3 2.06 -21.05 -13.32
C ALA A 3 2.65 -19.77 -13.94
N THR A 4 2.87 -18.74 -13.15
CA THR A 4 3.29 -17.42 -13.65
C THR A 4 4.12 -16.67 -12.60
N LEU A 5 5.04 -15.85 -13.08
CA LEU A 5 5.87 -14.95 -12.29
C LEU A 5 5.86 -13.56 -12.93
N THR A 6 5.89 -12.53 -12.11
CA THR A 6 6.12 -11.14 -12.56
C THR A 6 6.88 -10.37 -11.49
N VAL A 7 7.54 -9.31 -11.88
CA VAL A 7 8.23 -8.39 -10.95
C VAL A 7 7.47 -7.07 -10.93
N LEU A 8 7.19 -6.60 -9.72
CA LEU A 8 6.61 -5.28 -9.50
C LEU A 8 7.47 -4.56 -8.47
N SER A 9 8.00 -3.39 -8.84
CA SER A 9 9.02 -2.70 -8.06
C SER A 9 10.26 -3.59 -7.83
N ASN A 10 10.60 -3.95 -6.61
CA ASN A 10 11.71 -4.85 -6.28
C ASN A 10 11.24 -6.24 -5.81
N ASP A 11 9.95 -6.49 -5.83
CA ASP A 11 9.35 -7.73 -5.34
C ASP A 11 9.00 -8.67 -6.50
N LEU A 12 9.21 -9.97 -6.30
CA LEU A 12 8.77 -11.01 -7.24
C LEU A 12 7.40 -11.55 -6.79
N TYR A 13 6.47 -11.61 -7.71
CA TYR A 13 5.15 -12.19 -7.49
C TYR A 13 5.01 -13.51 -8.21
N ALA A 14 4.49 -14.51 -7.48
CA ALA A 14 4.21 -15.84 -8.00
C ALA A 14 2.71 -16.11 -7.97
N GLY A 15 2.16 -16.56 -9.08
CA GLY A 15 0.77 -16.99 -9.20
C GLY A 15 0.69 -18.46 -9.65
N GLY A 16 -0.38 -19.16 -9.23
CA GLY A 16 -0.53 -20.55 -9.62
C GLY A 16 -1.63 -21.29 -8.87
N SER A 17 -1.44 -22.64 -8.77
CA SER A 17 -2.30 -23.51 -7.99
C SER A 17 -1.50 -24.07 -6.80
N PHE A 18 -1.39 -23.26 -5.76
CA PHE A 18 -0.70 -23.62 -4.53
C PHE A 18 -1.41 -23.02 -3.31
N THR A 19 -1.18 -23.58 -2.15
CA THR A 19 -1.61 -23.07 -0.83
C THR A 19 -0.43 -22.81 0.09
N ASN A 20 0.78 -23.21 -0.36
CA ASN A 20 2.04 -22.99 0.35
C ASN A 20 3.15 -22.74 -0.67
N ILE A 21 4.10 -21.87 -0.34
CA ILE A 21 5.31 -21.59 -1.11
C ILE A 21 6.44 -21.26 -0.14
N GLY A 22 7.60 -21.93 -0.29
CA GLY A 22 8.76 -21.68 0.57
C GLY A 22 8.49 -21.89 2.07
N GLY A 23 7.56 -22.79 2.45
CA GLY A 23 7.19 -23.02 3.85
C GLY A 23 6.14 -22.05 4.40
N VAL A 24 5.70 -21.05 3.62
CA VAL A 24 4.73 -20.03 4.01
C VAL A 24 3.37 -20.33 3.40
N THR A 25 2.30 -20.17 4.20
CA THR A 25 0.93 -20.26 3.69
C THR A 25 0.63 -19.09 2.77
N ALA A 26 0.29 -19.38 1.52
CA ALA A 26 -0.07 -18.41 0.51
C ALA A 26 -1.10 -19.00 -0.45
N THR A 27 -2.25 -18.38 -0.56
CA THR A 27 -3.37 -18.90 -1.36
C THR A 27 -3.26 -18.42 -2.80
N ARG A 28 -2.54 -19.20 -3.63
CA ARG A 28 -2.42 -19.08 -5.10
C ARG A 28 -1.75 -17.81 -5.63
N ILE A 29 -1.41 -16.87 -4.75
CA ILE A 29 -0.59 -15.71 -5.05
C ILE A 29 0.31 -15.42 -3.85
N ALA A 30 1.57 -15.12 -4.11
CA ALA A 30 2.58 -14.86 -3.10
C ALA A 30 3.57 -13.81 -3.58
N LYS A 31 4.23 -13.18 -2.63
CA LYS A 31 5.26 -12.16 -2.84
C LYS A 31 6.59 -12.61 -2.25
N TRP A 32 7.69 -12.39 -2.96
CA TRP A 32 9.07 -12.57 -2.53
C TRP A 32 9.76 -11.20 -2.51
N ASP A 33 10.30 -10.81 -1.38
CA ASP A 33 10.94 -9.51 -1.14
C ASP A 33 12.47 -9.51 -1.38
N GLY A 34 13.00 -10.59 -1.95
CA GLY A 34 14.43 -10.82 -2.12
C GLY A 34 15.04 -11.74 -1.05
N SER A 35 14.33 -12.00 0.06
CA SER A 35 14.79 -12.84 1.16
C SER A 35 13.75 -13.85 1.64
N THR A 36 12.48 -13.49 1.66
CA THR A 36 11.39 -14.29 2.22
C THR A 36 10.14 -14.29 1.35
N TRP A 37 9.42 -15.43 1.35
CA TRP A 37 8.07 -15.48 0.81
C TRP A 37 7.04 -14.97 1.81
N SER A 38 6.01 -14.33 1.32
CA SER A 38 4.82 -13.93 2.08
C SER A 38 3.56 -14.18 1.28
N GLY A 39 2.44 -14.44 1.97
CA GLY A 39 1.12 -14.46 1.32
C GLY A 39 0.75 -13.08 0.83
N PHE A 40 0.04 -13.01 -0.30
CA PHE A 40 -0.39 -11.74 -0.86
C PHE A 40 -1.86 -11.46 -0.52
N GLY A 41 -2.09 -10.64 0.51
CA GLY A 41 -3.41 -10.38 1.04
C GLY A 41 -4.13 -11.66 1.51
N SER A 42 -5.42 -11.76 1.29
CA SER A 42 -6.20 -13.00 1.54
C SER A 42 -6.09 -14.01 0.39
N GLY A 43 -5.22 -13.74 -0.59
CA GLY A 43 -5.06 -14.59 -1.76
C GLY A 43 -6.23 -14.48 -2.76
N VAL A 44 -6.36 -15.49 -3.60
CA VAL A 44 -7.40 -15.59 -4.62
C VAL A 44 -8.15 -16.92 -4.54
N SER A 45 -9.41 -16.94 -4.99
CA SER A 45 -10.31 -18.08 -4.81
C SER A 45 -10.02 -19.29 -5.72
N ALA A 46 -9.27 -19.09 -6.82
CA ALA A 46 -8.95 -20.13 -7.77
C ALA A 46 -7.58 -19.91 -8.42
N THR A 47 -7.17 -20.83 -9.30
CA THR A 47 -5.85 -20.81 -9.95
C THR A 47 -5.58 -19.51 -10.68
N VAL A 48 -4.43 -18.91 -10.40
CA VAL A 48 -3.87 -17.81 -11.18
C VAL A 48 -3.13 -18.40 -12.38
N LEU A 49 -3.54 -18.00 -13.57
CA LEU A 49 -2.94 -18.45 -14.83
C LEU A 49 -1.94 -17.44 -15.40
N GLY A 50 -2.15 -16.17 -15.13
CA GLY A 50 -1.26 -15.09 -15.55
C GLY A 50 -1.17 -13.97 -14.52
N LEU A 51 0.03 -13.41 -14.39
CA LEU A 51 0.31 -12.17 -13.68
C LEU A 51 0.90 -11.16 -14.65
N TYR A 52 0.50 -9.92 -14.51
CA TYR A 52 1.04 -8.78 -15.25
C TYR A 52 1.23 -7.61 -14.32
N ALA A 53 2.37 -6.95 -14.42
CA ALA A 53 2.69 -5.76 -13.66
C ALA A 53 2.83 -4.56 -14.61
N ASP A 54 2.23 -3.43 -14.26
CA ASP A 54 2.31 -2.18 -15.02
C ASP A 54 2.40 -0.99 -14.05
N GLY A 55 3.53 -0.31 -14.07
CA GLY A 55 3.83 0.76 -13.13
C GLY A 55 3.78 0.29 -11.68
N SER A 56 2.73 0.63 -10.97
CA SER A 56 2.46 0.22 -9.58
C SER A 56 1.32 -0.78 -9.46
N ASP A 57 0.79 -1.25 -10.57
CA ASP A 57 -0.37 -2.12 -10.63
C ASP A 57 0.00 -3.57 -10.89
N LEU A 58 -0.63 -4.48 -10.14
CA LEU A 58 -0.55 -5.92 -10.33
C LEU A 58 -1.90 -6.46 -10.78
N TYR A 59 -1.90 -7.16 -11.89
CA TYR A 59 -3.07 -7.85 -12.43
C TYR A 59 -2.86 -9.36 -12.35
N ALA A 60 -3.89 -10.08 -11.92
CA ALA A 60 -3.90 -11.53 -11.94
C ALA A 60 -5.12 -12.03 -12.71
N GLY A 61 -4.87 -12.83 -13.72
CA GLY A 61 -5.89 -13.49 -14.52
C GLY A 61 -6.01 -14.98 -14.23
N GLY A 62 -7.21 -15.52 -14.27
CA GLY A 62 -7.46 -16.94 -14.04
C GLY A 62 -8.95 -17.23 -13.79
N SER A 63 -9.26 -18.38 -13.21
CA SER A 63 -10.64 -18.77 -12.89
C SER A 63 -11.18 -18.09 -11.62
N LEU A 64 -10.73 -16.89 -11.31
CA LEU A 64 -10.98 -16.17 -10.08
C LEU A 64 -12.47 -15.81 -9.92
N ARG A 65 -12.98 -15.90 -8.69
CA ARG A 65 -14.26 -15.33 -8.27
C ARG A 65 -14.09 -14.34 -7.12
N LEU A 66 -12.99 -14.47 -6.35
CA LEU A 66 -12.57 -13.54 -5.29
C LEU A 66 -11.08 -13.24 -5.49
N ALA A 67 -10.72 -11.99 -5.30
CA ALA A 67 -9.34 -11.52 -5.23
C ALA A 67 -9.20 -10.55 -4.05
N GLY A 68 -8.27 -10.83 -3.12
CA GLY A 68 -8.12 -10.02 -1.92
C GLY A 68 -9.41 -9.94 -1.07
N GLY A 69 -10.25 -11.01 -1.06
CA GLY A 69 -11.52 -11.04 -0.35
C GLY A 69 -12.68 -10.29 -1.02
N LYS A 70 -12.46 -9.65 -2.17
CA LYS A 70 -13.49 -8.93 -2.94
C LYS A 70 -13.96 -9.76 -4.14
N SER A 71 -15.23 -9.62 -4.53
CA SER A 71 -15.76 -10.24 -5.73
C SER A 71 -14.98 -9.78 -6.96
N SER A 72 -14.51 -10.76 -7.74
CA SER A 72 -13.69 -10.53 -8.92
C SER A 72 -13.94 -11.64 -9.93
N MET A 73 -14.42 -11.31 -11.11
CA MET A 73 -14.68 -12.29 -12.15
C MET A 73 -13.50 -12.35 -13.11
N PHE A 74 -12.72 -13.46 -13.00
CA PHE A 74 -11.61 -13.84 -13.87
C PHE A 74 -10.36 -12.95 -13.82
N ILE A 75 -10.44 -11.72 -13.29
CA ILE A 75 -9.31 -10.81 -13.16
C ILE A 75 -9.30 -10.14 -11.80
N GLY A 76 -8.17 -10.15 -11.10
CA GLY A 76 -7.89 -9.39 -9.89
C GLY A 76 -6.93 -8.25 -10.23
N HIS A 77 -7.18 -7.09 -9.66
CA HIS A 77 -6.33 -5.92 -9.78
C HIS A 77 -5.94 -5.44 -8.39
N TRP A 78 -4.66 -5.31 -8.16
CA TRP A 78 -4.09 -4.66 -6.99
C TRP A 78 -3.23 -3.50 -7.45
N ASN A 79 -3.46 -2.36 -6.88
CA ASN A 79 -2.63 -1.19 -7.08
C ASN A 79 -1.64 -1.11 -5.92
N ASP A 80 -0.34 -1.20 -6.22
CA ASP A 80 0.73 -1.09 -5.22
C ASP A 80 0.84 0.34 -4.64
N GLN A 81 0.06 1.28 -5.17
CA GLN A 81 -0.18 2.59 -4.52
C GLN A 81 -0.87 2.43 -3.16
N ILE A 82 -1.44 1.25 -2.88
CA ILE A 82 -1.83 0.81 -1.55
C ILE A 82 -0.73 -0.11 -1.02
N ASN A 83 0.48 0.38 -0.92
CA ASN A 83 1.42 -0.12 0.05
C ASN A 83 0.82 0.24 1.42
N PHE A 84 0.13 -0.71 2.04
CA PHE A 84 -0.45 -0.52 3.38
C PHE A 84 0.60 -0.16 4.43
N ASN A 85 1.89 -0.27 4.09
CA ASN A 85 3.00 0.14 4.92
C ASN A 85 3.54 1.55 4.57
N ALA A 86 3.15 2.15 3.45
CA ALA A 86 3.49 3.53 3.10
C ALA A 86 2.26 4.42 3.27
N PRO A 87 2.19 5.23 4.31
CA PRO A 87 1.05 6.10 4.52
C PRO A 87 0.97 7.15 3.41
N LYS A 88 -0.22 7.33 2.86
CA LYS A 88 -0.50 8.25 1.76
C LYS A 88 -1.30 9.45 2.26
N LEU A 89 -0.79 10.64 2.00
CA LEU A 89 -1.55 11.88 2.15
C LEU A 89 -2.32 12.16 0.86
N VAL A 90 -3.63 12.33 0.99
CA VAL A 90 -4.53 12.64 -0.13
C VAL A 90 -5.37 13.86 0.20
N ASP A 91 -6.03 14.42 -0.82
CA ASP A 91 -6.93 15.57 -0.70
C ASP A 91 -6.31 16.77 0.03
N PRO A 92 -5.08 17.20 -0.36
CA PRO A 92 -4.44 18.35 0.25
C PRO A 92 -5.15 19.63 -0.16
N HIS A 93 -5.62 20.41 0.80
CA HIS A 93 -6.29 21.69 0.54
C HIS A 93 -6.15 22.66 1.70
N TRP A 94 -6.34 23.95 1.40
CA TRP A 94 -6.43 24.98 2.40
C TRP A 94 -7.88 25.19 2.84
N LEU A 95 -8.08 25.27 4.14
CA LEU A 95 -9.35 25.65 4.70
C LEU A 95 -9.54 27.19 4.65
N SER A 96 -10.79 27.66 4.76
CA SER A 96 -11.12 29.10 4.75
C SER A 96 -10.47 29.90 5.89
N ASN A 97 -10.08 29.23 6.97
CA ASN A 97 -9.35 29.79 8.11
C ASN A 97 -7.82 29.73 7.93
N SER A 98 -7.33 29.54 6.72
CA SER A 98 -5.90 29.46 6.38
C SER A 98 -5.15 28.29 7.02
N GLN A 99 -5.84 27.24 7.43
CA GLN A 99 -5.22 25.99 7.90
C GLN A 99 -5.06 25.00 6.73
N PHE A 100 -3.98 24.23 6.74
CA PHE A 100 -3.77 23.15 5.76
C PHE A 100 -4.43 21.87 6.26
N ARG A 101 -5.17 21.19 5.38
CA ARG A 101 -5.79 19.90 5.66
C ARG A 101 -5.39 18.87 4.62
N ALA A 102 -5.21 17.63 5.07
CA ALA A 102 -5.05 16.46 4.22
C ALA A 102 -5.59 15.23 4.94
N ARG A 103 -5.93 14.18 4.17
CA ARG A 103 -6.31 12.89 4.74
C ARG A 103 -5.15 11.92 4.63
N LEU A 104 -4.82 11.28 5.75
CA LEU A 104 -3.84 10.18 5.80
C LEU A 104 -4.57 8.84 5.64
N TYR A 105 -4.11 8.03 4.70
CA TYR A 105 -4.37 6.60 4.65
C TYR A 105 -3.10 5.87 5.05
N GLY A 106 -3.13 5.16 6.16
CA GLY A 106 -2.01 4.41 6.71
C GLY A 106 -2.41 3.01 7.12
N ALA A 107 -1.46 2.25 7.64
CA ALA A 107 -1.71 0.91 8.16
C ALA A 107 -2.37 0.97 9.53
N SER A 108 -3.50 0.28 9.69
CA SER A 108 -4.17 0.13 10.99
C SER A 108 -3.32 -0.74 11.92
N GLY A 109 -3.18 -0.31 13.17
CA GLY A 109 -2.38 -1.03 14.18
C GLY A 109 -0.88 -0.71 14.16
N LEU A 110 -0.39 0.02 13.13
CA LEU A 110 0.97 0.55 13.10
C LEU A 110 0.98 2.04 13.42
N THR A 111 2.11 2.54 13.89
CA THR A 111 2.27 3.97 14.16
C THR A 111 2.49 4.72 12.86
N ASN A 112 1.49 5.48 12.45
CA ASN A 112 1.55 6.35 11.29
C ASN A 112 1.97 7.76 11.71
N LEU A 113 2.90 8.37 11.00
CA LEU A 113 3.38 9.74 11.21
C LEU A 113 3.00 10.62 10.04
N ILE A 114 2.73 11.89 10.32
CA ILE A 114 2.88 12.96 9.33
C ILE A 114 4.09 13.77 9.74
N GLU A 115 5.03 13.89 8.83
CA GLU A 115 6.22 14.72 8.99
C GLU A 115 6.10 15.94 8.08
N ALA A 116 6.64 17.06 8.54
CA ALA A 116 6.71 18.28 7.76
C ALA A 116 8.14 18.83 7.70
N THR A 117 8.42 19.58 6.63
CA THR A 117 9.70 20.26 6.41
C THR A 117 9.51 21.55 5.61
N THR A 118 10.47 22.44 5.70
CA THR A 118 10.57 23.65 4.86
C THR A 118 11.69 23.58 3.83
N ASN A 119 12.60 22.59 3.94
CA ASN A 119 13.83 22.48 3.14
C ASN A 119 13.99 21.11 2.43
N LEU A 120 13.05 20.19 2.59
CA LEU A 120 13.05 18.82 2.06
C LEU A 120 14.14 17.89 2.60
N THR A 121 14.93 18.34 3.56
CA THR A 121 15.99 17.56 4.22
C THR A 121 15.65 17.23 5.66
N ASP A 122 15.24 18.21 6.44
CA ASP A 122 14.99 18.08 7.88
C ASP A 122 13.51 17.86 8.13
N TRP A 123 13.12 16.59 8.26
CA TRP A 123 11.74 16.18 8.46
C TRP A 123 11.44 16.02 9.96
N THR A 124 10.45 16.73 10.44
CA THR A 124 10.00 16.66 11.84
C THR A 124 8.59 16.11 11.92
N PRO A 125 8.32 15.16 12.85
CA PRO A 125 6.95 14.70 13.10
C PRO A 125 6.08 15.85 13.57
N VAL A 126 4.94 16.03 12.90
CA VAL A 126 3.92 17.03 13.28
C VAL A 126 2.64 16.37 13.77
N TRP A 127 2.51 15.07 13.53
CA TRP A 127 1.36 14.31 13.98
C TRP A 127 1.61 12.78 13.95
N THR A 128 0.98 12.04 14.87
CA THR A 128 1.09 10.59 15.02
C THR A 128 -0.25 9.95 15.32
N ASN A 129 -0.47 8.71 14.80
CA ASN A 129 -1.71 7.98 15.03
C ASN A 129 -1.51 6.47 14.70
N THR A 130 -2.34 5.63 15.29
CA THR A 130 -2.40 4.18 15.03
C THR A 130 -3.64 3.76 14.25
N SER A 131 -4.55 4.69 13.92
CA SER A 131 -5.70 4.43 13.05
C SER A 131 -5.27 4.41 11.58
N GLY A 132 -5.92 3.56 10.77
CA GLY A 132 -5.59 3.44 9.34
C GLY A 132 -5.99 4.66 8.49
N VAL A 133 -7.01 5.42 8.91
CA VAL A 133 -7.49 6.60 8.18
C VAL A 133 -7.69 7.76 9.15
N TYR A 134 -7.18 8.94 8.79
CA TYR A 134 -7.31 10.14 9.62
C TYR A 134 -7.27 11.45 8.83
N ASP A 135 -8.07 12.42 9.26
CA ASP A 135 -8.04 13.79 8.76
C ASP A 135 -7.05 14.63 9.58
N PHE A 136 -5.94 14.97 8.98
CA PHE A 136 -4.91 15.82 9.57
C PHE A 136 -5.17 17.28 9.25
N THR A 137 -5.02 18.17 10.25
CA THR A 137 -5.07 19.61 10.05
C THR A 137 -3.83 20.24 10.69
N ASP A 138 -3.05 20.96 9.89
CA ASP A 138 -1.96 21.78 10.40
C ASP A 138 -2.44 23.21 10.64
N THR A 139 -2.63 23.54 11.90
CA THR A 139 -3.07 24.88 12.33
C THR A 139 -1.93 25.91 12.29
N THR A 140 -0.69 25.45 12.11
CA THR A 140 0.51 26.29 12.08
C THR A 140 1.08 26.49 10.68
N ALA A 141 0.43 25.95 9.66
CA ALA A 141 0.93 25.96 8.28
C ALA A 141 1.22 27.38 7.75
N THR A 142 0.44 28.36 8.17
CA THR A 142 0.61 29.78 7.79
C THR A 142 1.85 30.46 8.37
N ASN A 143 2.48 29.87 9.39
CA ASN A 143 3.72 30.41 9.97
C ASN A 143 4.93 30.21 9.03
N TYR A 144 4.73 29.51 7.91
CA TYR A 144 5.80 29.16 6.98
C TYR A 144 5.48 29.66 5.58
N SER A 145 6.44 30.25 4.89
CA SER A 145 6.29 30.68 3.48
C SER A 145 6.13 29.48 2.53
N ARG A 146 6.63 28.30 2.93
CA ARG A 146 6.44 27.01 2.28
C ARG A 146 6.56 25.89 3.29
N ARG A 147 5.77 24.85 3.13
CA ARG A 147 5.83 23.66 3.97
C ARG A 147 5.44 22.43 3.16
N PHE A 148 6.22 21.37 3.30
CA PHE A 148 6.01 20.10 2.62
C PHE A 148 5.62 19.07 3.66
N TYR A 149 4.81 18.09 3.26
CA TYR A 149 4.32 17.02 4.14
C TYR A 149 4.57 15.67 3.51
N ARG A 150 4.84 14.68 4.34
CA ARG A 150 4.86 13.28 3.95
C ARG A 150 4.27 12.40 5.03
N GLY A 151 3.69 11.26 4.61
CA GLY A 151 3.33 10.18 5.51
C GLY A 151 4.54 9.25 5.73
N LYS A 152 4.67 8.70 6.93
CA LYS A 152 5.64 7.67 7.30
C LYS A 152 5.01 6.69 8.27
N VAL A 153 5.36 5.41 8.17
CA VAL A 153 5.00 4.41 9.17
C VAL A 153 6.24 4.03 9.96
N LEU A 154 6.06 3.83 11.25
CA LEU A 154 7.08 3.21 12.10
C LEU A 154 6.79 1.71 12.21
N PRO A 155 7.85 0.88 12.21
CA PRO A 155 7.74 -0.55 12.39
C PRO A 155 7.22 -0.91 13.77
#